data_fbdf61ddee9334e16f87713b7acf2437
#
_entry.id   fbdf61ddee9334e16f87713b7acf2437
#
_cell.length_a   1.000
_cell.length_b   1.000
_cell.length_c   1.000
_cell.angle_alpha   90.00
_cell.angle_beta   90.00
_cell.angle_gamma   90.00
#
_symmetry.space_group_name_H-M   'P 1'
#
loop_
_entity.id
_entity.type
_entity.pdbx_description
1 polymer ?
#
loop_
_entity_poly.entity_id
_entity_poly.type
_entity_poly.pdbx_seq_one_letter_code
_entity_poly.pdbx_strand_id
1 'polypeptide(L)'
;MRTGIKASLLFLLVMTAIGEAAAQSPSTQPKASGMETDVTKIKQTILGNWESIAPEVRPSAAKNADGSLKPFYLKRAFKYLPSDRFELEIINSADPYGAVPLARIKIGGHMLWQGPHPIAPGAQKVDFVADESYEVTPLAQGFAEVLNKIASAGYSPWSVNASQSIFGKTFVPFGLKEGTNFMEYDLVFLRGDMLFWGARNIDGRGFDTEQNRPANLQIPLIRK
;
A
#
# COMPACT_ATOMS: atom_id res chain seq x y z
N MET A 1 32.06 -15.19 -39.55
CA MET A 1 31.53 -14.47 -40.70
C MET A 1 30.42 -13.54 -40.18
N ARG A 2 30.79 -12.31 -40.02
CA ARG A 2 30.37 -11.07 -40.71
C ARG A 2 28.89 -10.75 -40.48
N THR A 3 28.61 -9.88 -39.55
CA THR A 3 28.42 -8.41 -39.62
C THR A 3 27.15 -7.97 -40.36
N GLY A 4 26.38 -7.16 -39.71
CA GLY A 4 25.25 -6.45 -40.30
C GLY A 4 24.64 -5.40 -39.37
N ILE A 5 25.41 -4.36 -39.06
CA ILE A 5 24.91 -3.10 -38.50
C ILE A 5 24.11 -2.37 -39.58
N LYS A 6 22.90 -1.93 -39.31
CA LYS A 6 22.24 -0.89 -40.08
C LYS A 6 21.74 0.22 -39.17
N ALA A 7 22.45 1.33 -39.27
CA ALA A 7 22.04 2.65 -38.88
C ALA A 7 21.07 3.22 -39.91
N SER A 8 20.10 3.98 -39.50
CA SER A 8 19.35 4.97 -40.29
C SER A 8 18.46 5.73 -39.37
N LEU A 9 18.40 6.88 -39.35
CA LEU A 9 18.48 8.12 -40.08
C LEU A 9 17.57 9.12 -39.37
N LEU A 10 18.22 10.12 -38.89
CA LEU A 10 17.67 11.32 -38.25
C LEU A 10 16.86 12.11 -39.29
N PHE A 11 15.59 12.44 -39.00
CA PHE A 11 14.85 13.47 -39.73
C PHE A 11 14.56 14.64 -38.78
N LEU A 12 15.32 15.69 -39.00
CA LEU A 12 15.18 17.01 -38.40
C LEU A 12 14.16 17.78 -39.26
N LEU A 13 12.97 18.07 -38.72
CA LEU A 13 12.02 19.00 -39.35
C LEU A 13 11.99 20.29 -38.54
N VAL A 14 12.60 21.32 -39.06
CA VAL A 14 12.49 22.70 -38.56
C VAL A 14 11.20 23.28 -39.09
N MET A 15 10.29 23.62 -38.21
CA MET A 15 9.14 24.49 -38.52
C MET A 15 9.26 25.76 -37.71
N THR A 16 9.49 26.85 -38.42
CA THR A 16 9.41 28.22 -37.94
C THR A 16 7.93 28.56 -37.70
N ALA A 17 7.54 28.83 -36.49
CA ALA A 17 6.23 29.38 -36.16
C ALA A 17 6.36 30.87 -35.83
N ILE A 18 5.63 31.64 -36.56
CA ILE A 18 5.41 33.07 -36.43
C ILE A 18 4.60 33.33 -35.17
N GLY A 19 5.00 34.33 -34.37
CA GLY A 19 4.35 34.62 -33.10
C GLY A 19 2.98 35.28 -33.29
N GLU A 20 2.03 34.85 -32.49
CA GLU A 20 0.88 35.65 -32.06
C GLU A 20 0.92 35.76 -30.55
N ALA A 21 1.08 36.98 -30.06
CA ALA A 21 0.99 37.31 -28.65
C ALA A 21 -0.47 37.28 -28.20
N ALA A 22 -0.88 36.14 -27.63
CA ALA A 22 -2.15 36.05 -26.92
C ALA A 22 -1.96 36.61 -25.50
N ALA A 23 -2.73 37.66 -25.18
CA ALA A 23 -2.80 38.25 -23.85
C ALA A 23 -3.22 37.20 -22.82
N GLN A 24 -2.31 36.86 -21.91
CA GLN A 24 -2.60 35.98 -20.77
C GLN A 24 -3.48 36.74 -19.78
N SER A 25 -4.73 36.29 -19.64
CA SER A 25 -5.58 36.63 -18.49
C SER A 25 -4.91 36.10 -17.21
N PRO A 26 -4.95 36.83 -16.08
CA PRO A 26 -4.36 36.35 -14.84
C PRO A 26 -5.13 35.13 -14.37
N SER A 27 -4.46 33.97 -14.39
CA SER A 27 -4.97 32.75 -13.77
C SER A 27 -5.02 32.98 -12.26
N THR A 28 -6.19 33.13 -11.70
CA THR A 28 -6.43 33.06 -10.26
C THR A 28 -6.09 31.65 -9.79
N GLN A 29 -4.88 31.44 -9.28
CA GLN A 29 -4.55 30.22 -8.53
C GLN A 29 -5.51 30.11 -7.34
N PRO A 30 -6.13 28.93 -7.13
CA PRO A 30 -6.93 28.71 -5.93
C PRO A 30 -6.02 28.82 -4.71
N LYS A 31 -6.45 29.66 -3.77
CA LYS A 31 -5.76 29.92 -2.50
C LYS A 31 -5.50 28.60 -1.75
N ALA A 32 -4.26 28.35 -1.36
CA ALA A 32 -3.79 27.20 -0.58
C ALA A 32 -4.53 26.97 0.76
N SER A 33 -5.29 27.95 1.25
CA SER A 33 -6.03 27.88 2.52
C SER A 33 -7.18 26.85 2.56
N GLY A 34 -7.77 26.48 1.40
CA GLY A 34 -8.84 25.48 1.35
C GLY A 34 -8.32 24.06 1.49
N MET A 35 -7.08 23.79 1.09
CA MET A 35 -6.48 22.45 1.11
C MET A 35 -5.99 22.05 2.51
N GLU A 36 -5.45 22.99 3.28
CA GLU A 36 -4.97 22.75 4.65
C GLU A 36 -6.12 22.41 5.60
N THR A 37 -7.25 23.12 5.44
CA THR A 37 -8.49 22.87 6.20
C THR A 37 -9.06 21.48 5.91
N ASP A 38 -8.93 20.99 4.68
CA ASP A 38 -9.48 19.70 4.26
C ASP A 38 -8.69 18.52 4.87
N VAL A 39 -7.35 18.57 4.84
CA VAL A 39 -6.50 17.54 5.46
C VAL A 39 -6.70 17.46 6.97
N THR A 40 -6.78 18.59 7.67
CA THR A 40 -7.02 18.64 9.11
C THR A 40 -8.36 17.99 9.47
N LYS A 41 -9.41 18.26 8.69
CA LYS A 41 -10.71 17.64 8.86
C LYS A 41 -10.65 16.13 8.61
N ILE A 42 -9.96 15.69 7.57
CA ILE A 42 -9.79 14.26 7.29
C ILE A 42 -9.08 13.58 8.46
N LYS A 43 -7.96 14.12 8.94
CA LYS A 43 -7.20 13.61 10.08
C LYS A 43 -8.07 13.42 11.34
N GLN A 44 -8.93 14.39 11.63
CA GLN A 44 -9.86 14.29 12.76
C GLN A 44 -10.96 13.26 12.51
N THR A 45 -11.49 13.22 11.29
CA THR A 45 -12.62 12.35 10.97
C THR A 45 -12.22 10.87 10.92
N ILE A 46 -10.99 10.54 10.51
CA ILE A 46 -10.56 9.13 10.45
C ILE A 46 -10.28 8.52 11.83
N LEU A 47 -10.12 9.31 12.89
CA LEU A 47 -9.84 8.76 14.23
C LEU A 47 -10.88 7.71 14.65
N GLY A 48 -10.41 6.63 15.30
CA GLY A 48 -11.22 5.52 15.76
C GLY A 48 -10.99 4.23 14.97
N ASN A 49 -11.94 3.32 15.06
CA ASN A 49 -11.81 1.95 14.54
C ASN A 49 -12.50 1.81 13.19
N TRP A 50 -11.82 1.12 12.26
CA TRP A 50 -12.29 0.85 10.90
C TRP A 50 -11.98 -0.58 10.50
N GLU A 51 -12.87 -1.24 9.80
CA GLU A 51 -12.71 -2.63 9.39
C GLU A 51 -13.14 -2.84 7.93
N SER A 52 -12.42 -3.68 7.19
CA SER A 52 -12.82 -4.09 5.83
C SER A 52 -14.23 -4.68 5.83
N ILE A 53 -15.10 -4.22 4.93
CA ILE A 53 -16.48 -4.74 4.79
C ILE A 53 -16.53 -6.22 4.37
N ALA A 54 -15.50 -6.68 3.69
CA ALA A 54 -15.31 -8.05 3.21
C ALA A 54 -13.82 -8.35 3.08
N PRO A 55 -13.40 -9.62 2.89
CA PRO A 55 -12.03 -9.93 2.52
C PRO A 55 -11.65 -9.27 1.20
N GLU A 56 -10.51 -8.57 1.19
CA GLU A 56 -9.91 -8.00 0.00
C GLU A 56 -9.25 -9.11 -0.80
N VAL A 57 -9.39 -9.04 -2.14
CA VAL A 57 -8.67 -9.94 -3.05
C VAL A 57 -7.42 -9.20 -3.55
N ARG A 58 -6.26 -9.82 -3.40
CA ARG A 58 -5.00 -9.25 -3.86
C ARG A 58 -4.23 -10.24 -4.75
N PRO A 59 -3.64 -9.79 -5.86
CA PRO A 59 -2.73 -10.63 -6.62
C PRO A 59 -1.44 -10.85 -5.81
N SER A 60 -0.95 -12.08 -5.77
CA SER A 60 0.37 -12.39 -5.19
C SER A 60 1.41 -12.48 -6.31
N ALA A 61 2.69 -12.50 -5.94
CA ALA A 61 3.77 -12.80 -6.89
C ALA A 61 3.79 -14.29 -7.31
N ALA A 62 3.11 -15.17 -6.57
CA ALA A 62 3.01 -16.59 -6.90
C ALA A 62 2.07 -16.81 -8.10
N LYS A 63 2.39 -17.77 -8.94
CA LYS A 63 1.61 -18.11 -10.14
C LYS A 63 0.93 -19.46 -10.02
N ASN A 64 -0.22 -19.59 -10.66
CA ASN A 64 -0.88 -20.85 -10.96
C ASN A 64 -0.16 -21.57 -12.12
N ALA A 65 -0.53 -22.81 -12.38
CA ALA A 65 0.03 -23.60 -13.48
C ALA A 65 -0.23 -22.97 -14.87
N ASP A 66 -1.30 -22.22 -15.04
CA ASP A 66 -1.66 -21.49 -16.25
C ASP A 66 -0.95 -20.13 -16.41
N GLY A 67 -0.06 -19.79 -15.45
CA GLY A 67 0.67 -18.51 -15.45
C GLY A 67 -0.07 -17.33 -14.84
N SER A 68 -1.35 -17.46 -14.48
CA SER A 68 -2.11 -16.42 -13.78
C SER A 68 -1.57 -16.24 -12.35
N LEU A 69 -1.70 -15.01 -11.81
CA LEU A 69 -1.30 -14.73 -10.43
C LEU A 69 -2.28 -15.40 -9.46
N LYS A 70 -1.72 -16.06 -8.43
CA LYS A 70 -2.55 -16.61 -7.36
C LYS A 70 -3.15 -15.46 -6.55
N PRO A 71 -4.46 -15.48 -6.27
CA PRO A 71 -5.03 -14.54 -5.33
C PRO A 71 -4.60 -14.89 -3.91
N PHE A 72 -4.56 -13.89 -3.05
CA PHE A 72 -4.61 -14.04 -1.61
C PHE A 72 -5.65 -13.09 -1.04
N TYR A 73 -6.14 -13.38 0.14
CA TYR A 73 -7.27 -12.70 0.73
C TYR A 73 -6.87 -12.15 2.09
N LEU A 74 -7.35 -10.95 2.42
CA LEU A 74 -7.08 -10.38 3.72
C LEU A 74 -8.23 -9.48 4.20
N LYS A 75 -8.38 -9.39 5.51
CA LYS A 75 -9.16 -8.36 6.20
C LYS A 75 -8.23 -7.45 6.96
N ARG A 76 -8.55 -6.17 6.99
CA ARG A 76 -7.83 -5.15 7.76
C ARG A 76 -8.74 -4.55 8.83
N ALA A 77 -8.21 -4.39 10.02
CA ALA A 77 -8.81 -3.61 11.09
C ALA A 77 -7.80 -2.54 11.49
N PHE A 78 -8.18 -1.27 11.28
CA PHE A 78 -7.39 -0.12 11.67
C PHE A 78 -7.95 0.53 12.92
N LYS A 79 -7.05 1.03 13.75
CA LYS A 79 -7.34 2.02 14.76
C LYS A 79 -6.46 3.23 14.53
N TYR A 80 -7.07 4.31 14.07
CA TYR A 80 -6.39 5.59 13.91
C TYR A 80 -6.39 6.35 15.22
N LEU A 81 -5.23 6.83 15.60
CA LEU A 81 -4.95 7.47 16.87
C LEU A 81 -4.53 8.95 16.65
N PRO A 82 -4.59 9.80 17.66
CA PRO A 82 -4.02 11.16 17.58
C PRO A 82 -2.54 11.14 17.18
N SER A 83 -2.06 12.28 16.66
CA SER A 83 -0.67 12.48 16.22
C SER A 83 -0.27 11.59 15.04
N ASP A 84 -1.22 11.35 14.12
CA ASP A 84 -1.03 10.57 12.90
C ASP A 84 -0.56 9.12 13.15
N ARG A 85 -0.78 8.56 14.33
CA ARG A 85 -0.47 7.18 14.68
C ARG A 85 -1.56 6.23 14.20
N PHE A 86 -1.17 4.99 13.91
CA PHE A 86 -2.11 3.91 13.62
C PHE A 86 -1.69 2.59 14.27
N GLU A 87 -2.69 1.78 14.57
CA GLU A 87 -2.58 0.34 14.82
C GLU A 87 -3.35 -0.38 13.72
N LEU A 88 -2.74 -1.39 13.13
CA LEU A 88 -3.32 -2.20 12.06
C LEU A 88 -3.25 -3.67 12.42
N GLU A 89 -4.37 -4.36 12.35
CA GLU A 89 -4.42 -5.83 12.32
C GLU A 89 -4.82 -6.30 10.92
N ILE A 90 -4.07 -7.25 10.37
CA ILE A 90 -4.35 -7.92 9.10
C ILE A 90 -4.56 -9.40 9.38
N ILE A 91 -5.65 -9.98 8.89
CA ILE A 91 -5.86 -11.43 8.83
C ILE A 91 -5.74 -11.88 7.38
N ASN A 92 -4.70 -12.61 7.07
CA ASN A 92 -4.55 -13.28 5.77
C ASN A 92 -5.29 -14.61 5.79
N SER A 93 -6.02 -14.90 4.71
CA SER A 93 -6.81 -16.13 4.55
C SER A 93 -6.51 -16.83 3.24
N ALA A 94 -6.73 -18.15 3.22
CA ALA A 94 -6.56 -18.99 2.03
C ALA A 94 -7.76 -18.92 1.08
N ASP A 95 -8.91 -18.39 1.53
CA ASP A 95 -10.16 -18.40 0.81
C ASP A 95 -10.81 -17.01 0.80
N PRO A 96 -11.70 -16.73 -0.19
CA PRO A 96 -12.31 -15.41 -0.36
C PRO A 96 -13.34 -15.04 0.73
N TYR A 97 -13.73 -15.97 1.57
CA TYR A 97 -14.70 -15.75 2.65
C TYR A 97 -14.04 -15.45 3.99
N GLY A 98 -12.69 -15.65 4.08
CA GLY A 98 -11.95 -15.50 5.32
C GLY A 98 -12.18 -16.64 6.33
N ALA A 99 -12.68 -17.78 5.87
CA ALA A 99 -12.99 -18.92 6.72
C ALA A 99 -11.76 -19.73 7.13
N VAL A 100 -10.67 -19.65 6.34
CA VAL A 100 -9.41 -20.37 6.58
C VAL A 100 -8.28 -19.36 6.82
N PRO A 101 -8.12 -18.85 8.05
CA PRO A 101 -7.06 -17.88 8.36
C PRO A 101 -5.68 -18.56 8.34
N LEU A 102 -4.71 -17.88 7.73
CA LEU A 102 -3.32 -18.34 7.61
C LEU A 102 -2.39 -17.63 8.58
N ALA A 103 -2.55 -16.31 8.70
CA ALA A 103 -1.68 -15.47 9.52
C ALA A 103 -2.45 -14.27 10.05
N ARG A 104 -2.03 -13.83 11.26
CA ARG A 104 -2.35 -12.50 11.79
C ARG A 104 -1.07 -11.67 11.76
N ILE A 105 -1.21 -10.44 11.30
CA ILE A 105 -0.13 -9.45 11.27
C ILE A 105 -0.61 -8.25 12.06
N LYS A 106 0.23 -7.75 12.99
CA LYS A 106 -0.04 -6.51 13.73
C LYS A 106 1.07 -5.51 13.46
N ILE A 107 0.69 -4.28 13.14
CA ILE A 107 1.60 -3.20 12.79
C ILE A 107 1.18 -1.96 13.58
N GLY A 108 2.15 -1.29 14.19
CA GLY A 108 1.99 0.03 14.77
C GLY A 108 2.96 1.01 14.15
N GLY A 109 2.51 2.25 13.95
CA GLY A 109 3.37 3.26 13.38
C GLY A 109 2.65 4.57 13.04
N HIS A 110 3.22 5.34 12.12
CA HIS A 110 2.78 6.68 11.77
C HIS A 110 2.41 6.83 10.30
N MET A 111 1.50 7.76 10.04
CA MET A 111 1.10 8.21 8.70
C MET A 111 1.80 9.51 8.35
N LEU A 112 2.45 9.56 7.20
CA LEU A 112 3.05 10.77 6.64
C LEU A 112 2.17 11.27 5.49
N TRP A 113 1.56 12.43 5.66
CA TRP A 113 0.64 13.02 4.68
C TRP A 113 1.41 13.76 3.60
N GLN A 114 1.24 13.37 2.34
CA GLN A 114 2.00 13.86 1.19
C GLN A 114 1.17 14.77 0.26
N GLY A 115 -0.04 15.16 0.71
CA GLY A 115 -0.93 16.06 -0.03
C GLY A 115 -1.91 15.33 -0.96
N PRO A 116 -2.61 16.08 -1.83
CA PRO A 116 -3.70 15.55 -2.63
C PRO A 116 -3.31 14.39 -3.55
N HIS A 117 -4.19 13.42 -3.68
CA HIS A 117 -4.06 12.35 -4.68
C HIS A 117 -5.03 12.62 -5.85
N PRO A 118 -4.57 12.48 -7.12
CA PRO A 118 -5.38 12.85 -8.29
C PRO A 118 -6.56 11.91 -8.59
N ILE A 119 -6.69 10.78 -7.87
CA ILE A 119 -7.75 9.78 -8.13
C ILE A 119 -9.15 10.34 -7.88
N ALA A 120 -9.32 11.21 -6.89
CA ALA A 120 -10.60 11.83 -6.57
C ALA A 120 -10.39 13.12 -5.77
N PRO A 121 -11.30 14.13 -5.88
CA PRO A 121 -11.31 15.28 -4.99
C PRO A 121 -11.41 14.85 -3.52
N GLY A 122 -10.50 15.33 -2.68
CA GLY A 122 -10.41 14.97 -1.25
C GLY A 122 -9.54 13.75 -0.93
N ALA A 123 -9.13 12.95 -1.93
CA ALA A 123 -8.17 11.88 -1.71
C ALA A 123 -6.78 12.45 -1.39
N GLN A 124 -6.06 11.80 -0.47
CA GLN A 124 -4.74 12.20 -0.01
C GLN A 124 -3.72 11.09 -0.25
N LYS A 125 -2.52 11.45 -0.66
CA LYS A 125 -1.35 10.57 -0.61
C LYS A 125 -0.92 10.43 0.84
N VAL A 126 -0.72 9.22 1.28
CA VAL A 126 -0.27 8.91 2.65
C VAL A 126 0.77 7.81 2.59
N ASP A 127 1.88 7.99 3.31
CA ASP A 127 2.86 6.95 3.50
C ASP A 127 2.67 6.35 4.90
N PHE A 128 2.52 5.04 4.98
CA PHE A 128 2.38 4.32 6.24
C PHE A 128 3.74 3.75 6.62
N VAL A 129 4.26 4.18 7.75
CA VAL A 129 5.56 3.76 8.26
C VAL A 129 5.34 2.88 9.49
N ALA A 130 5.80 1.63 9.44
CA ALA A 130 5.79 0.71 10.57
C ALA A 130 7.01 0.97 11.45
N ASP A 131 6.97 2.01 12.28
CA ASP A 131 8.09 2.50 13.10
C ASP A 131 7.90 2.30 14.60
N GLU A 132 6.80 1.65 15.03
CA GLU A 132 6.55 1.33 16.45
C GLU A 132 6.56 -0.17 16.71
N SER A 133 5.90 -0.96 15.88
CA SER A 133 5.80 -2.42 16.05
C SER A 133 5.49 -3.14 14.75
N TYR A 134 5.92 -4.41 14.66
CA TYR A 134 5.54 -5.30 13.56
C TYR A 134 5.63 -6.74 14.06
N GLU A 135 4.49 -7.42 14.10
CA GLU A 135 4.38 -8.78 14.62
C GLU A 135 3.69 -9.70 13.63
N VAL A 136 4.11 -10.96 13.60
CA VAL A 136 3.49 -12.03 12.82
C VAL A 136 3.12 -13.20 13.72
N THR A 137 1.88 -13.68 13.57
CA THR A 137 1.35 -14.85 14.27
C THR A 137 0.85 -15.84 13.23
N PRO A 138 1.44 -17.02 13.07
CA PRO A 138 0.87 -18.09 12.28
C PRO A 138 -0.48 -18.53 12.87
N LEU A 139 -1.51 -18.67 12.04
CA LEU A 139 -2.83 -19.18 12.44
C LEU A 139 -3.09 -20.59 11.87
N ALA A 140 -2.26 -21.03 10.94
CA ALA A 140 -2.33 -22.35 10.33
C ALA A 140 -0.97 -23.08 10.42
N GLN A 141 -1.01 -24.37 10.66
CA GLN A 141 0.18 -25.20 10.79
C GLN A 141 1.07 -25.13 9.52
N GLY A 142 0.47 -25.24 8.33
CA GLY A 142 1.22 -25.14 7.07
C GLY A 142 1.91 -23.80 6.87
N PHE A 143 1.34 -22.70 7.39
CA PHE A 143 1.99 -21.40 7.35
C PHE A 143 3.18 -21.33 8.31
N ALA A 144 3.04 -21.86 9.53
CA ALA A 144 4.17 -21.96 10.48
C ALA A 144 5.33 -22.79 9.90
N GLU A 145 5.02 -23.90 9.23
CA GLU A 145 6.04 -24.73 8.56
C GLU A 145 6.77 -23.99 7.43
N VAL A 146 6.05 -23.20 6.64
CA VAL A 146 6.65 -22.33 5.62
C VAL A 146 7.58 -21.32 6.25
N LEU A 147 7.17 -20.64 7.33
CA LEU A 147 8.03 -19.67 8.04
C LEU A 147 9.28 -20.35 8.64
N ASN A 148 9.17 -21.55 9.18
CA ASN A 148 10.31 -22.32 9.68
C ASN A 148 11.33 -22.68 8.58
N LYS A 149 10.90 -22.75 7.33
CA LYS A 149 11.79 -23.02 6.18
C LYS A 149 12.46 -21.77 5.64
N ILE A 150 11.73 -20.63 5.58
CA ILE A 150 12.19 -19.43 4.85
C ILE A 150 12.47 -18.21 5.73
N ALA A 151 12.03 -18.21 6.97
CA ALA A 151 12.15 -17.09 7.91
C ALA A 151 12.59 -17.57 9.30
N SER A 152 13.50 -18.54 9.39
CA SER A 152 13.98 -19.10 10.66
C SER A 152 15.17 -18.36 11.25
N ALA A 153 15.94 -17.64 10.43
CA ALA A 153 17.14 -16.94 10.92
C ALA A 153 16.77 -15.78 11.85
N GLY A 154 17.27 -15.83 13.09
CA GLY A 154 17.02 -14.81 14.12
C GLY A 154 15.65 -14.90 14.81
N TYR A 155 14.90 -15.99 14.60
CA TYR A 155 13.61 -16.25 15.23
C TYR A 155 13.61 -17.56 16.01
N SER A 156 12.77 -17.64 17.04
CA SER A 156 12.40 -18.92 17.63
C SER A 156 11.60 -19.76 16.62
N PRO A 157 11.50 -21.09 16.80
CA PRO A 157 10.64 -21.88 15.94
C PRO A 157 9.22 -21.33 15.86
N TRP A 158 8.71 -21.15 14.64
CA TRP A 158 7.36 -20.66 14.40
C TRP A 158 6.34 -21.74 14.73
N SER A 159 5.34 -21.38 15.51
CA SER A 159 4.24 -22.28 15.86
C SER A 159 2.90 -21.55 15.81
N VAL A 160 1.83 -22.33 15.66
CA VAL A 160 0.46 -21.78 15.58
C VAL A 160 0.13 -21.01 16.86
N ASN A 161 -0.48 -19.83 16.68
CA ASN A 161 -0.88 -18.89 17.75
C ASN A 161 0.27 -18.28 18.57
N ALA A 162 1.52 -18.51 18.21
CA ALA A 162 2.67 -17.84 18.84
C ALA A 162 3.10 -16.63 17.99
N SER A 163 2.94 -15.43 18.56
CA SER A 163 3.40 -14.19 17.92
C SER A 163 4.89 -13.99 18.06
N GLN A 164 5.55 -13.50 17.01
CA GLN A 164 6.93 -13.05 17.07
C GLN A 164 7.05 -11.66 16.44
N SER A 165 7.83 -10.79 17.08
CA SER A 165 8.19 -9.48 16.53
C SER A 165 9.20 -9.64 15.40
N ILE A 166 8.87 -9.06 14.25
CA ILE A 166 9.74 -8.91 13.08
C ILE A 166 10.26 -7.47 12.93
N PHE A 167 9.85 -6.58 13.86
CA PHE A 167 10.22 -5.17 13.86
C PHE A 167 11.73 -4.99 13.93
N GLY A 168 12.28 -4.20 13.00
CA GLY A 168 13.71 -3.93 12.89
C GLY A 168 14.59 -5.13 12.50
N LYS A 169 13.99 -6.27 12.17
CA LYS A 169 14.71 -7.52 11.81
C LYS A 169 14.57 -7.85 10.34
N THR A 170 15.48 -8.67 9.83
CA THR A 170 15.32 -9.25 8.50
C THR A 170 14.16 -10.24 8.50
N PHE A 171 13.17 -10.04 7.62
CA PHE A 171 12.06 -10.96 7.42
C PHE A 171 11.79 -11.16 5.93
N VAL A 172 12.35 -12.22 5.38
CA VAL A 172 12.37 -12.52 3.94
C VAL A 172 10.97 -12.56 3.30
N PRO A 173 9.92 -13.13 3.95
CA PRO A 173 8.57 -13.16 3.35
C PRO A 173 7.99 -11.80 2.97
N PHE A 174 8.43 -10.72 3.65
CA PHE A 174 7.97 -9.35 3.38
C PHE A 174 9.07 -8.46 2.81
N GLY A 175 10.23 -9.03 2.47
CA GLY A 175 11.36 -8.27 1.93
C GLY A 175 12.01 -7.32 2.94
N LEU A 176 11.76 -7.51 4.24
CA LEU A 176 12.32 -6.65 5.29
C LEU A 176 13.80 -6.93 5.50
N LYS A 177 14.56 -5.87 5.71
CA LYS A 177 15.99 -5.91 6.06
C LYS A 177 16.19 -5.34 7.46
N GLU A 178 17.17 -5.85 8.16
CA GLU A 178 17.56 -5.36 9.48
C GLU A 178 17.85 -3.84 9.45
N GLY A 179 17.35 -3.14 10.46
CA GLY A 179 17.53 -1.69 10.60
C GLY A 179 16.69 -0.82 9.66
N THR A 180 15.79 -1.43 8.85
CA THR A 180 14.86 -0.68 8.01
C THR A 180 13.44 -0.78 8.52
N ASN A 181 12.68 0.33 8.48
CA ASN A 181 11.26 0.32 8.71
C ASN A 181 10.53 -0.08 7.43
N PHE A 182 9.49 -0.90 7.58
CA PHE A 182 8.56 -1.16 6.49
C PHE A 182 7.75 0.11 6.22
N MET A 183 7.63 0.48 4.95
CA MET A 183 6.85 1.62 4.53
C MET A 183 6.04 1.28 3.27
N GLU A 184 4.78 1.71 3.26
CA GLU A 184 3.90 1.63 2.09
C GLU A 184 3.51 3.03 1.63
N TYR A 185 3.72 3.31 0.34
CA TYR A 185 3.23 4.50 -0.36
C TYR A 185 1.80 4.24 -0.81
N ASP A 186 0.83 4.77 -0.08
CA ASP A 186 -0.59 4.49 -0.31
C ASP A 186 -1.41 5.78 -0.47
N LEU A 187 -2.69 5.67 -0.45
CA LEU A 187 -3.64 6.77 -0.46
C LEU A 187 -4.76 6.54 0.56
N VAL A 188 -5.37 7.62 0.99
CA VAL A 188 -6.58 7.61 1.82
C VAL A 188 -7.65 8.47 1.15
N PHE A 189 -8.86 7.94 1.04
CA PHE A 189 -10.03 8.67 0.58
C PHE A 189 -11.21 8.40 1.51
N LEU A 190 -11.71 9.46 2.16
CA LEU A 190 -12.85 9.40 3.06
C LEU A 190 -14.10 9.91 2.34
N ARG A 191 -15.17 9.11 2.32
CA ARG A 191 -16.46 9.50 1.77
C ARG A 191 -17.59 9.03 2.68
N GLY A 192 -18.21 9.95 3.42
CA GLY A 192 -19.15 9.59 4.47
C GLY A 192 -18.50 8.69 5.51
N ASP A 193 -19.16 7.58 5.85
CA ASP A 193 -18.66 6.58 6.81
C ASP A 193 -17.84 5.46 6.16
N MET A 194 -17.33 5.70 4.96
CA MET A 194 -16.47 4.77 4.22
C MET A 194 -15.07 5.34 4.07
N LEU A 195 -14.06 4.57 4.43
CA LEU A 195 -12.65 4.87 4.27
C LEU A 195 -12.04 3.95 3.22
N PHE A 196 -11.50 4.53 2.16
CA PHE A 196 -10.88 3.81 1.06
C PHE A 196 -9.36 3.94 1.12
N TRP A 197 -8.70 2.84 0.84
CA TRP A 197 -7.26 2.74 0.61
C TRP A 197 -6.99 2.40 -0.84
N GLY A 198 -5.72 2.38 -1.21
CA GLY A 198 -5.32 1.98 -2.54
C GLY A 198 -5.47 0.48 -2.80
N ALA A 199 -5.92 0.15 -3.99
CA ALA A 199 -5.92 -1.21 -4.49
C ALA A 199 -4.54 -1.62 -4.96
N ARG A 200 -4.11 -2.85 -4.65
CA ARG A 200 -2.84 -3.38 -5.14
C ARG A 200 -2.83 -3.39 -6.66
N ASN A 201 -1.68 -3.06 -7.23
CA ASN A 201 -1.50 -3.09 -8.68
C ASN A 201 -1.78 -4.48 -9.24
N ILE A 202 -2.38 -4.54 -10.42
CA ILE A 202 -2.83 -5.80 -11.04
C ILE A 202 -1.68 -6.78 -11.35
N ASP A 203 -0.46 -6.27 -11.52
CA ASP A 203 0.76 -7.06 -11.70
C ASP A 203 1.33 -7.62 -10.39
N GLY A 204 0.69 -7.35 -9.26
CA GLY A 204 1.06 -7.85 -7.95
C GLY A 204 2.21 -7.09 -7.27
N ARG A 205 2.78 -6.03 -7.91
CA ARG A 205 3.83 -5.21 -7.27
C ARG A 205 3.30 -4.55 -5.99
N GLY A 206 4.20 -4.35 -5.02
CA GLY A 206 3.90 -3.70 -3.75
C GLY A 206 3.80 -2.18 -3.87
N PHE A 207 3.57 -1.52 -2.75
CA PHE A 207 3.54 -0.06 -2.59
C PHE A 207 4.86 0.45 -1.99
N ASP A 208 5.96 -0.16 -2.35
CA ASP A 208 7.31 -0.02 -1.77
C ASP A 208 8.07 1.23 -2.26
N THR A 209 7.53 1.90 -3.27
CA THR A 209 8.07 3.17 -3.80
C THR A 209 6.94 4.13 -4.15
N GLU A 210 7.25 5.43 -4.25
CA GLU A 210 6.25 6.43 -4.63
C GLU A 210 5.69 6.18 -6.05
N GLN A 211 6.50 5.66 -6.97
CA GLN A 211 6.08 5.30 -8.32
C GLN A 211 5.10 4.12 -8.34
N ASN A 212 5.13 3.30 -7.29
CA ASN A 212 4.22 2.17 -7.12
C ASN A 212 2.98 2.54 -6.29
N ARG A 213 2.82 3.81 -5.90
CA ARG A 213 1.61 4.30 -5.23
C ARG A 213 0.37 3.92 -6.02
N PRO A 214 -0.67 3.36 -5.38
CA PRO A 214 -1.86 2.90 -6.09
C PRO A 214 -2.60 4.04 -6.79
N ALA A 215 -3.16 3.74 -7.96
CA ALA A 215 -3.99 4.64 -8.76
C ALA A 215 -5.46 4.19 -8.80
N ASN A 216 -5.86 3.20 -8.00
CA ASN A 216 -7.21 2.70 -7.86
C ASN A 216 -7.58 2.53 -6.39
N LEU A 217 -8.87 2.61 -6.08
CA LEU A 217 -9.38 2.40 -4.73
C LEU A 217 -9.67 0.92 -4.48
N GLN A 218 -9.35 0.46 -3.28
CA GLN A 218 -9.75 -0.84 -2.75
C GLN A 218 -11.20 -0.77 -2.23
N ILE A 219 -11.82 -1.92 -1.94
CA ILE A 219 -13.09 -1.97 -1.20
C ILE A 219 -12.94 -1.21 0.12
N PRO A 220 -13.99 -0.51 0.58
CA PRO A 220 -13.86 0.35 1.74
C PRO A 220 -13.75 -0.41 3.06
N LEU A 221 -13.23 0.32 4.05
CA LEU A 221 -13.43 0.02 5.44
C LEU A 221 -14.63 0.82 5.94
N ILE A 222 -15.36 0.27 6.90
CA ILE A 222 -16.44 0.93 7.59
C ILE A 222 -16.06 1.19 9.05
N ARG A 223 -16.65 2.23 9.63
CA ARG A 223 -16.45 2.58 11.04
C ARG A 223 -17.11 1.53 11.94
N LYS A 224 -16.44 1.21 13.06
CA LYS A 224 -16.92 0.32 14.13
C LYS A 224 -17.28 1.11 15.38
#